data_08c6fdaf1e970eaf08e6cc0db0df7320
#
_entry.id   08c6fdaf1e970eaf08e6cc0db0df7320
#
_cell.length_a   1.000
_cell.length_b   1.000
_cell.length_c   1.000
_cell.angle_alpha   90.00
_cell.angle_beta   90.00
_cell.angle_gamma   90.00
#
_symmetry.space_group_name_H-M   'P 1'
#
loop_
_entity.id
_entity.type
_entity.pdbx_description
1 polymer ?
#
loop_
_entity_poly.entity_id
_entity_poly.type
_entity_poly.pdbx_seq_one_letter_code
_entity_poly.pdbx_strand_id
1 'polypeptide(L)'
;MVFAVLLIVALLVERFLPRSHHPRRELAVALVAIISASYLITATLRRLPPEVSPHPFALFPSPQQLLPGAIFLASVIWYRRRLTSDASAFDRAIYATATLNLAAQCAASQSEHLLDAPFALAQGLTVMSYIVALGGALLDNARLFEKVRHLAVSDPLTGLANYRRLLDVLEKEMERSNRTGRPFSILLLDVDGLKKINDTYGHLVGSRAICRLADTLRMNIRAVDTAARYGGDEFVLVLPEAPENDAHKVALRIHEVMRNDLEEPAVSASIGVSTYRGDGERIEKLLSDADKNLYRHKSTRHKRAAAKSSG
;
A
#
# COMPACT_ATOMS: atom_id res chain seq x y z
N MET A 1 9.55 -4.42 -32.85
CA MET A 1 8.30 -4.92 -33.42
C MET A 1 7.41 -5.66 -32.44
N VAL A 2 7.92 -6.65 -31.69
CA VAL A 2 7.13 -7.41 -30.67
C VAL A 2 6.45 -6.48 -29.66
N PHE A 3 7.16 -5.50 -29.11
CA PHE A 3 6.61 -4.54 -28.14
C PHE A 3 5.48 -3.66 -28.72
N ALA A 4 5.59 -3.26 -29.99
CA ALA A 4 4.55 -2.48 -30.66
C ALA A 4 3.27 -3.30 -30.86
N VAL A 5 3.41 -4.58 -31.23
CA VAL A 5 2.29 -5.52 -31.33
C VAL A 5 1.66 -5.75 -29.95
N LEU A 6 2.48 -5.92 -28.90
CA LEU A 6 2.03 -6.02 -27.51
C LEU A 6 1.18 -4.84 -27.06
N LEU A 7 1.61 -3.64 -27.42
CA LEU A 7 0.90 -2.42 -27.06
C LEU A 7 -0.48 -2.38 -27.74
N ILE A 8 -0.59 -2.79 -28.99
CA ILE A 8 -1.87 -2.89 -29.71
C ILE A 8 -2.74 -4.01 -29.13
N VAL A 9 -2.17 -5.18 -28.85
CA VAL A 9 -2.91 -6.29 -28.23
C VAL A 9 -3.45 -5.87 -26.86
N ALA A 10 -2.65 -5.20 -26.04
CA ALA A 10 -3.10 -4.67 -24.74
C ALA A 10 -4.29 -3.70 -24.88
N LEU A 11 -4.23 -2.80 -25.89
CA LEU A 11 -5.32 -1.86 -26.21
C LEU A 11 -6.60 -2.56 -26.70
N LEU A 12 -6.47 -3.61 -27.52
CA LEU A 12 -7.59 -4.39 -28.01
C LEU A 12 -8.21 -5.25 -26.91
N VAL A 13 -7.39 -5.87 -26.06
CA VAL A 13 -7.85 -6.67 -24.92
C VAL A 13 -8.68 -5.83 -23.96
N GLU A 14 -8.23 -4.62 -23.63
CA GLU A 14 -8.98 -3.71 -22.73
C GLU A 14 -10.33 -3.29 -23.30
N ARG A 15 -10.45 -3.20 -24.65
CA ARG A 15 -11.68 -2.77 -25.32
C ARG A 15 -12.71 -3.89 -25.49
N PHE A 16 -12.26 -5.14 -25.66
CA PHE A 16 -13.14 -6.27 -26.05
C PHE A 16 -13.36 -7.29 -24.95
N LEU A 17 -12.54 -7.30 -23.86
CA LEU A 17 -12.71 -8.24 -22.75
C LEU A 17 -13.30 -7.51 -21.53
N PRO A 18 -14.52 -7.87 -21.10
CA PRO A 18 -15.03 -7.44 -19.81
C PRO A 18 -14.13 -7.99 -18.70
N ARG A 19 -14.03 -7.29 -17.59
CA ARG A 19 -13.22 -7.69 -16.42
C ARG A 19 -13.44 -9.17 -16.13
N SER A 20 -12.40 -9.98 -16.35
CA SER A 20 -12.53 -11.42 -16.24
C SER A 20 -12.36 -11.92 -14.81
N HIS A 21 -13.00 -13.06 -14.52
CA HIS A 21 -12.85 -13.75 -13.25
C HIS A 21 -11.54 -14.55 -13.11
N HIS A 22 -10.72 -14.64 -14.20
CA HIS A 22 -9.51 -15.49 -14.20
C HIS A 22 -8.28 -14.79 -14.80
N PRO A 23 -7.68 -13.79 -14.12
CA PRO A 23 -6.58 -12.99 -14.66
C PRO A 23 -5.32 -13.82 -15.04
N ARG A 24 -5.08 -14.95 -14.35
CA ARG A 24 -3.95 -15.84 -14.66
C ARG A 24 -4.09 -16.56 -16.00
N ARG A 25 -5.31 -16.95 -16.39
CA ARG A 25 -5.58 -17.59 -17.69
C ARG A 25 -5.43 -16.60 -18.84
N GLU A 26 -5.88 -15.37 -18.66
CA GLU A 26 -5.73 -14.30 -19.68
C GLU A 26 -4.28 -13.91 -19.88
N LEU A 27 -3.51 -13.80 -18.81
CA LEU A 27 -2.07 -13.55 -18.89
C LEU A 27 -1.36 -14.66 -19.68
N ALA A 28 -1.73 -15.92 -19.44
CA ALA A 28 -1.16 -17.07 -20.15
C ALA A 28 -1.54 -17.05 -21.63
N VAL A 29 -2.81 -16.76 -21.97
CA VAL A 29 -3.28 -16.64 -23.37
C VAL A 29 -2.59 -15.49 -24.09
N ALA A 30 -2.46 -14.32 -23.44
CA ALA A 30 -1.74 -13.19 -23.99
C ALA A 30 -0.26 -13.52 -24.24
N LEU A 31 0.42 -14.16 -23.28
CA LEU A 31 1.81 -14.62 -23.44
C LEU A 31 1.98 -15.60 -24.62
N VAL A 32 1.11 -16.58 -24.75
CA VAL A 32 1.15 -17.55 -25.86
C VAL A 32 0.90 -16.85 -27.19
N ALA A 33 -0.07 -15.92 -27.27
CA ALA A 33 -0.34 -15.15 -28.48
C ALA A 33 0.86 -14.29 -28.91
N ILE A 34 1.55 -13.68 -27.92
CA ILE A 34 2.76 -12.88 -28.14
C ILE A 34 3.90 -13.72 -28.67
N ILE A 35 4.19 -14.86 -28.03
CA ILE A 35 5.26 -15.78 -28.44
C ILE A 35 4.97 -16.31 -29.84
N SER A 36 3.72 -16.69 -30.12
CA SER A 36 3.32 -17.21 -31.43
C SER A 36 3.44 -16.15 -32.54
N ALA A 37 2.98 -14.92 -32.29
CA ALA A 37 3.14 -13.80 -33.18
C ALA A 37 4.60 -13.43 -33.46
N SER A 38 5.42 -13.41 -32.40
CA SER A 38 6.87 -13.16 -32.48
C SER A 38 7.57 -14.23 -33.34
N TYR A 39 7.24 -15.50 -33.11
CA TYR A 39 7.77 -16.61 -33.89
C TYR A 39 7.36 -16.52 -35.38
N LEU A 40 6.08 -16.27 -35.64
CA LEU A 40 5.57 -16.15 -37.00
C LEU A 40 6.24 -15.01 -37.76
N ILE A 41 6.38 -13.84 -37.14
CA ILE A 41 7.06 -12.67 -37.72
C ILE A 41 8.54 -13.01 -38.02
N THR A 42 9.24 -13.63 -37.05
CA THR A 42 10.66 -14.01 -37.23
C THR A 42 10.81 -15.04 -38.35
N ALA A 43 9.90 -16.02 -38.43
CA ALA A 43 9.91 -17.06 -39.45
C ALA A 43 9.61 -16.50 -40.87
N THR A 44 8.71 -15.53 -40.98
CA THR A 44 8.41 -14.85 -42.26
C THR A 44 9.55 -13.94 -42.70
N LEU A 45 10.17 -13.19 -41.76
CA LEU A 45 11.33 -12.33 -42.07
C LEU A 45 12.55 -13.16 -42.52
N ARG A 46 12.77 -14.36 -41.98
CA ARG A 46 13.86 -15.27 -42.40
C ARG A 46 13.67 -15.85 -43.79
N ARG A 47 12.45 -15.87 -44.32
CA ARG A 47 12.13 -16.38 -45.68
C ARG A 47 12.23 -15.32 -46.79
N LEU A 48 12.38 -14.03 -46.39
CA LEU A 48 12.63 -12.98 -47.38
C LEU A 48 14.07 -13.09 -47.89
N PRO A 49 14.30 -13.09 -49.20
CA PRO A 49 15.64 -13.15 -49.76
C PRO A 49 16.44 -11.91 -49.31
N PRO A 50 17.74 -12.09 -49.01
CA PRO A 50 18.59 -11.01 -48.50
C PRO A 50 18.90 -9.92 -49.57
N GLU A 51 18.52 -10.12 -50.82
CA GLU A 51 18.79 -9.21 -51.90
C GLU A 51 17.51 -8.56 -52.47
N VAL A 52 16.87 -7.71 -51.67
CA VAL A 52 15.94 -6.73 -52.23
C VAL A 52 16.57 -5.35 -52.06
N SER A 53 17.46 -5.02 -52.96
CA SER A 53 17.82 -3.63 -53.27
C SER A 53 17.57 -3.39 -54.76
N PRO A 54 17.13 -2.22 -55.18
CA PRO A 54 17.58 -0.90 -54.77
C PRO A 54 16.49 -0.14 -54.00
N HIS A 55 16.92 0.62 -52.99
CA HIS A 55 16.09 1.41 -52.12
C HIS A 55 15.26 2.44 -52.90
N PRO A 56 13.91 2.32 -52.97
CA PRO A 56 13.07 3.33 -53.63
C PRO A 56 13.03 4.65 -52.79
N PHE A 57 13.55 4.62 -51.57
CA PHE A 57 13.59 5.77 -50.66
C PHE A 57 15.02 6.06 -50.26
N ALA A 58 15.74 6.89 -51.03
CA ALA A 58 17.10 7.37 -50.73
C ALA A 58 17.23 8.11 -49.36
N LEU A 59 16.10 8.51 -48.76
CA LEU A 59 16.05 9.21 -47.48
C LEU A 59 16.11 8.28 -46.25
N PHE A 60 15.91 6.97 -46.41
CA PHE A 60 15.88 6.02 -45.28
C PHE A 60 16.73 4.79 -45.60
N PRO A 61 17.95 4.72 -45.07
CA PRO A 61 18.82 3.56 -45.23
C PRO A 61 18.23 2.24 -44.74
N SER A 62 17.39 2.30 -43.73
CA SER A 62 16.72 1.12 -43.12
C SER A 62 15.19 1.21 -43.13
N PRO A 63 14.52 1.08 -44.31
CA PRO A 63 13.07 1.26 -44.47
C PRO A 63 12.23 0.25 -43.67
N GLN A 64 12.79 -0.90 -43.27
CA GLN A 64 12.14 -1.90 -42.41
C GLN A 64 11.71 -1.34 -41.02
N GLN A 65 12.30 -0.24 -40.58
CA GLN A 65 11.96 0.42 -39.28
C GLN A 65 10.70 1.31 -39.41
N LEU A 66 10.25 1.63 -40.62
CA LEU A 66 9.09 2.50 -40.83
C LEU A 66 7.78 1.84 -40.39
N LEU A 67 7.64 0.52 -40.53
CA LEU A 67 6.42 -0.20 -40.12
C LEU A 67 6.25 -0.18 -38.59
N PRO A 68 7.25 -0.56 -37.74
CA PRO A 68 7.15 -0.38 -36.30
C PRO A 68 6.96 1.09 -35.90
N GLY A 69 7.57 2.04 -36.61
CA GLY A 69 7.40 3.48 -36.40
C GLY A 69 5.95 3.92 -36.56
N ALA A 70 5.28 3.48 -37.64
CA ALA A 70 3.87 3.77 -37.87
C ALA A 70 2.95 3.23 -36.77
N ILE A 71 3.26 2.04 -36.25
CA ILE A 71 2.53 1.43 -35.12
C ILE A 71 2.70 2.27 -33.83
N PHE A 72 3.92 2.71 -33.53
CA PHE A 72 4.15 3.58 -32.37
C PHE A 72 3.49 4.95 -32.55
N LEU A 73 3.50 5.53 -33.76
CA LEU A 73 2.80 6.79 -34.02
C LEU A 73 1.28 6.65 -33.77
N ALA A 74 0.68 5.57 -34.27
CA ALA A 74 -0.74 5.29 -34.02
C ALA A 74 -1.01 5.15 -32.50
N SER A 75 -0.11 4.50 -31.74
CA SER A 75 -0.19 4.37 -30.29
C SER A 75 -0.09 5.73 -29.58
N VAL A 76 0.84 6.59 -29.98
CA VAL A 76 0.99 7.95 -29.46
C VAL A 76 -0.29 8.76 -29.67
N ILE A 77 -0.85 8.75 -30.90
CA ILE A 77 -2.10 9.46 -31.21
C ILE A 77 -3.27 8.94 -30.36
N TRP A 78 -3.36 7.62 -30.21
CA TRP A 78 -4.42 6.98 -29.42
C TRP A 78 -4.33 7.32 -27.96
N TYR A 79 -3.15 7.15 -27.33
CA TYR A 79 -2.95 7.44 -25.90
C TYR A 79 -3.09 8.92 -25.60
N ARG A 80 -2.65 9.83 -26.49
CA ARG A 80 -2.86 11.28 -26.32
C ARG A 80 -4.33 11.64 -26.16
N ARG A 81 -5.24 10.95 -26.87
CA ARG A 81 -6.69 11.17 -26.75
C ARG A 81 -7.28 10.64 -25.44
N ARG A 82 -6.61 9.68 -24.80
CA ARG A 82 -7.01 9.11 -23.51
C ARG A 82 -6.40 9.82 -22.32
N LEU A 83 -5.34 10.60 -22.49
CA LEU A 83 -4.71 11.33 -21.40
C LEU A 83 -5.64 12.46 -20.96
N THR A 84 -6.38 12.22 -19.86
CA THR A 84 -7.15 13.20 -19.13
C THR A 84 -6.35 13.74 -17.94
N SER A 85 -6.86 14.78 -17.26
CA SER A 85 -6.25 15.29 -16.02
C SER A 85 -6.04 14.20 -14.97
N ASP A 86 -6.94 13.20 -14.95
CA ASP A 86 -6.98 12.12 -13.95
C ASP A 86 -6.25 10.84 -14.40
N ALA A 87 -5.50 10.92 -15.53
CA ALA A 87 -4.75 9.78 -16.06
C ALA A 87 -3.75 9.24 -15.01
N SER A 88 -3.67 7.91 -14.91
CA SER A 88 -2.76 7.23 -13.98
C SER A 88 -1.29 7.51 -14.32
N ALA A 89 -0.37 7.21 -13.39
CA ALA A 89 1.05 7.30 -13.66
C ALA A 89 1.46 6.29 -14.72
N PHE A 90 0.83 5.11 -14.74
CA PHE A 90 1.03 4.09 -15.76
C PHE A 90 0.59 4.57 -17.16
N ASP A 91 -0.58 5.19 -17.29
CA ASP A 91 -1.05 5.73 -18.58
C ASP A 91 -0.09 6.78 -19.15
N ARG A 92 0.40 7.67 -18.29
CA ARG A 92 1.41 8.67 -18.68
C ARG A 92 2.73 8.04 -19.08
N ALA A 93 3.16 6.99 -18.35
CA ALA A 93 4.38 6.25 -18.65
C ALA A 93 4.24 5.49 -19.99
N ILE A 94 3.10 4.88 -20.28
CA ILE A 94 2.85 4.21 -21.56
C ILE A 94 2.87 5.20 -22.73
N TYR A 95 2.28 6.39 -22.57
CA TYR A 95 2.36 7.45 -23.57
C TYR A 95 3.80 7.88 -23.84
N ALA A 96 4.59 8.13 -22.77
CA ALA A 96 6.01 8.49 -22.88
C ALA A 96 6.83 7.36 -23.52
N THR A 97 6.56 6.11 -23.15
CA THR A 97 7.16 4.90 -23.73
C THR A 97 6.89 4.79 -25.23
N ALA A 98 5.64 5.01 -25.67
CA ALA A 98 5.28 5.00 -27.09
C ALA A 98 6.02 6.12 -27.85
N THR A 99 6.14 7.31 -27.26
CA THR A 99 6.85 8.46 -27.84
C THR A 99 8.34 8.18 -27.97
N LEU A 100 8.98 7.62 -26.91
CA LEU A 100 10.40 7.24 -26.93
C LEU A 100 10.69 6.17 -27.98
N ASN A 101 9.82 5.15 -28.11
CA ASN A 101 9.99 4.12 -29.13
C ASN A 101 9.75 4.65 -30.55
N LEU A 102 8.82 5.60 -30.75
CA LEU A 102 8.69 6.28 -32.03
C LEU A 102 9.99 7.00 -32.42
N ALA A 103 10.57 7.76 -31.50
CA ALA A 103 11.86 8.42 -31.71
C ALA A 103 12.99 7.41 -31.98
N ALA A 104 12.99 6.29 -31.25
CA ALA A 104 13.95 5.21 -31.47
C ALA A 104 13.84 4.60 -32.88
N GLN A 105 12.61 4.39 -33.41
CA GLN A 105 12.43 3.89 -34.79
C GLN A 105 12.90 4.91 -35.83
N CYS A 106 12.64 6.21 -35.59
CA CYS A 106 13.15 7.26 -36.48
C CYS A 106 14.70 7.30 -36.47
N ALA A 107 15.33 7.17 -35.31
CA ALA A 107 16.81 7.08 -35.22
C ALA A 107 17.32 5.82 -35.95
N ALA A 108 16.71 4.66 -35.67
CA ALA A 108 17.10 3.39 -36.26
C ALA A 108 16.95 3.37 -37.81
N SER A 109 15.99 4.13 -38.35
CA SER A 109 15.82 4.23 -39.82
C SER A 109 16.98 4.92 -40.55
N GLN A 110 17.80 5.70 -39.79
CA GLN A 110 18.98 6.40 -40.30
C GLN A 110 20.28 5.58 -40.15
N SER A 111 20.20 4.40 -39.54
CA SER A 111 21.35 3.54 -39.29
C SER A 111 21.71 2.76 -40.56
N GLU A 112 22.96 2.82 -40.97
CA GLU A 112 23.54 2.10 -42.10
C GLU A 112 24.35 0.88 -41.63
N HIS A 113 24.96 0.98 -40.44
CA HIS A 113 25.85 -0.04 -39.90
C HIS A 113 25.50 -0.41 -38.45
N LEU A 114 25.84 -1.63 -38.06
CA LEU A 114 25.77 -2.04 -36.66
C LEU A 114 26.74 -1.19 -35.82
N LEU A 115 26.22 -0.61 -34.70
CA LEU A 115 26.97 0.21 -33.76
C LEU A 115 27.32 1.63 -34.25
N ASP A 116 26.70 2.13 -35.31
CA ASP A 116 26.76 3.53 -35.65
C ASP A 116 26.02 4.43 -34.60
N ALA A 117 26.21 5.74 -34.69
CA ALA A 117 25.59 6.68 -33.76
C ALA A 117 24.04 6.62 -33.77
N PRO A 118 23.34 6.56 -34.92
CA PRO A 118 21.89 6.36 -34.97
C PRO A 118 21.43 5.05 -34.32
N PHE A 119 22.15 3.94 -34.52
CA PHE A 119 21.84 2.68 -33.84
C PHE A 119 21.97 2.76 -32.33
N ALA A 120 23.10 3.32 -31.85
CA ALA A 120 23.34 3.48 -30.42
C ALA A 120 22.27 4.37 -29.76
N LEU A 121 21.89 5.47 -30.42
CA LEU A 121 20.80 6.35 -29.96
C LEU A 121 19.46 5.59 -29.89
N ALA A 122 19.11 4.83 -30.93
CA ALA A 122 17.88 4.05 -30.96
C ALA A 122 17.81 3.03 -29.84
N GLN A 123 18.91 2.33 -29.55
CA GLN A 123 19.00 1.38 -28.45
C GLN A 123 18.89 2.09 -27.08
N GLY A 124 19.56 3.22 -26.91
CA GLY A 124 19.44 4.03 -25.66
C GLY A 124 18.02 4.49 -25.39
N LEU A 125 17.32 5.00 -26.41
CA LEU A 125 15.91 5.40 -26.31
C LEU A 125 14.99 4.20 -25.98
N THR A 126 15.26 3.02 -26.56
CA THR A 126 14.50 1.80 -26.30
C THR A 126 14.69 1.35 -24.85
N VAL A 127 15.92 1.34 -24.33
CA VAL A 127 16.19 1.01 -22.93
C VAL A 127 15.51 2.02 -22.00
N MET A 128 15.61 3.31 -22.29
CA MET A 128 14.94 4.35 -21.53
C MET A 128 13.41 4.14 -21.50
N SER A 129 12.82 3.72 -22.61
CA SER A 129 11.39 3.45 -22.69
C SER A 129 10.95 2.32 -21.74
N TYR A 130 11.76 1.28 -21.58
CA TYR A 130 11.49 0.19 -20.63
C TYR A 130 11.58 0.67 -19.18
N ILE A 131 12.56 1.52 -18.86
CA ILE A 131 12.71 2.13 -17.51
C ILE A 131 11.47 2.97 -17.19
N VAL A 132 11.01 3.79 -18.14
CA VAL A 132 9.83 4.63 -17.95
C VAL A 132 8.57 3.78 -17.77
N ALA A 133 8.36 2.74 -18.58
CA ALA A 133 7.22 1.83 -18.45
C ALA A 133 7.21 1.13 -17.09
N LEU A 134 8.35 0.58 -16.66
CA LEU A 134 8.52 -0.09 -15.37
C LEU A 134 8.27 0.89 -14.22
N GLY A 135 8.85 2.09 -14.29
CA GLY A 135 8.66 3.14 -13.29
C GLY A 135 7.19 3.52 -13.11
N GLY A 136 6.45 3.70 -14.22
CA GLY A 136 5.01 3.98 -14.20
C GLY A 136 4.20 2.85 -13.57
N ALA A 137 4.51 1.60 -13.92
CA ALA A 137 3.86 0.43 -13.34
C ALA A 137 4.12 0.30 -11.83
N LEU A 138 5.35 0.52 -11.39
CA LEU A 138 5.72 0.48 -9.97
C LEU A 138 5.02 1.58 -9.16
N LEU A 139 4.94 2.81 -9.71
CA LEU A 139 4.27 3.92 -9.07
C LEU A 139 2.76 3.67 -8.89
N ASP A 140 2.08 3.15 -9.91
CA ASP A 140 0.65 2.84 -9.80
C ASP A 140 0.40 1.65 -8.87
N ASN A 141 1.27 0.63 -8.88
CA ASN A 141 1.18 -0.49 -7.94
C ASN A 141 1.36 -0.02 -6.49
N ALA A 142 2.34 0.85 -6.24
CA ALA A 142 2.54 1.45 -4.91
C ALA A 142 1.30 2.25 -4.46
N ARG A 143 0.72 3.07 -5.35
CA ARG A 143 -0.52 3.83 -5.07
C ARG A 143 -1.72 2.93 -4.82
N LEU A 144 -1.87 1.85 -5.59
CA LEU A 144 -2.94 0.88 -5.40
C LEU A 144 -2.79 0.15 -4.07
N PHE A 145 -1.57 -0.25 -3.72
CA PHE A 145 -1.26 -0.87 -2.43
C PHE A 145 -1.59 0.05 -1.26
N GLU A 146 -1.25 1.33 -1.37
CA GLU A 146 -1.58 2.34 -0.36
C GLU A 146 -3.11 2.53 -0.23
N LYS A 147 -3.85 2.58 -1.35
CA LYS A 147 -5.32 2.62 -1.33
C LYS A 147 -5.93 1.41 -0.64
N VAL A 148 -5.44 0.20 -0.93
CA VAL A 148 -5.91 -1.03 -0.28
C VAL A 148 -5.60 -1.00 1.22
N ARG A 149 -4.41 -0.53 1.60
CA ARG A 149 -4.02 -0.35 2.99
C ARG A 149 -4.91 0.68 3.71
N HIS A 150 -5.27 1.78 3.03
CA HIS A 150 -6.20 2.77 3.57
C HIS A 150 -7.64 2.26 3.70
N LEU A 151 -8.05 1.26 2.92
CA LEU A 151 -9.37 0.61 3.04
C LEU A 151 -9.40 -0.45 4.14
N ALA A 152 -8.24 -0.94 4.59
CA ALA A 152 -8.17 -1.85 5.72
C ALA A 152 -8.70 -1.16 7.00
N VAL A 153 -9.57 -1.82 7.72
CA VAL A 153 -10.16 -1.35 8.98
C VAL A 153 -9.46 -1.94 10.20
N SER A 154 -8.52 -2.86 10.00
CA SER A 154 -7.76 -3.56 11.04
C SER A 154 -6.25 -3.32 10.91
N ASP A 155 -5.57 -3.38 12.05
CA ASP A 155 -4.10 -3.36 12.13
C ASP A 155 -3.53 -4.72 11.70
N PRO A 156 -2.57 -4.77 10.78
CA PRO A 156 -2.08 -6.03 10.21
C PRO A 156 -1.27 -6.88 11.19
N LEU A 157 -0.71 -6.31 12.25
CA LEU A 157 0.07 -7.04 13.24
C LEU A 157 -0.84 -7.68 14.29
N THR A 158 -1.81 -6.93 14.80
CA THR A 158 -2.63 -7.30 15.95
C THR A 158 -4.02 -7.81 15.57
N GLY A 159 -4.50 -7.51 14.35
CA GLY A 159 -5.87 -7.80 13.92
C GLY A 159 -6.95 -6.96 14.65
N LEU A 160 -6.58 -6.05 15.55
CA LEU A 160 -7.50 -5.10 16.16
C LEU A 160 -7.90 -4.00 15.17
N ALA A 161 -8.88 -3.17 15.53
CA ALA A 161 -9.18 -1.98 14.75
C ALA A 161 -7.93 -1.10 14.60
N ASN A 162 -7.73 -0.51 13.42
CA ASN A 162 -6.66 0.46 13.22
C ASN A 162 -7.10 1.86 13.66
N TYR A 163 -6.17 2.81 13.64
CA TYR A 163 -6.42 4.21 14.00
C TYR A 163 -7.63 4.84 13.27
N ARG A 164 -7.78 4.55 11.98
CA ARG A 164 -8.89 5.08 11.19
C ARG A 164 -10.24 4.55 11.67
N ARG A 165 -10.33 3.23 11.88
CA ARG A 165 -11.53 2.60 12.41
C ARG A 165 -11.86 3.11 13.80
N LEU A 166 -10.84 3.37 14.63
CA LEU A 166 -11.01 3.96 15.96
C LEU A 166 -11.70 5.33 15.86
N LEU A 167 -11.25 6.22 14.97
CA LEU A 167 -11.88 7.55 14.79
C LEU A 167 -13.33 7.42 14.37
N ASP A 168 -13.64 6.55 13.39
CA ASP A 168 -15.01 6.27 12.96
C ASP A 168 -15.91 5.78 14.12
N VAL A 169 -15.36 4.98 15.03
CA VAL A 169 -16.07 4.47 16.21
C VAL A 169 -16.29 5.59 17.22
N LEU A 170 -15.28 6.40 17.51
CA LEU A 170 -15.37 7.51 18.46
C LEU A 170 -16.40 8.54 18.02
N GLU A 171 -16.41 8.92 16.74
CA GLU A 171 -17.42 9.84 16.19
C GLU A 171 -18.83 9.30 16.38
N LYS A 172 -19.08 8.05 16.06
CA LYS A 172 -20.39 7.40 16.22
C LYS A 172 -20.83 7.30 17.69
N GLU A 173 -19.91 6.97 18.59
CA GLU A 173 -20.23 6.89 20.01
C GLU A 173 -20.48 8.28 20.63
N MET A 174 -19.80 9.33 20.17
CA MET A 174 -20.09 10.71 20.56
C MET A 174 -21.49 11.14 20.10
N GLU A 175 -21.84 10.89 18.82
CA GLU A 175 -23.18 11.16 18.31
C GLU A 175 -24.26 10.40 19.09
N ARG A 176 -23.97 9.11 19.40
CA ARG A 176 -24.87 8.28 20.19
C ARG A 176 -25.03 8.79 21.61
N SER A 177 -23.93 9.15 22.28
CA SER A 177 -23.93 9.71 23.64
C SER A 177 -24.69 11.03 23.70
N ASN A 178 -24.45 11.93 22.75
CA ASN A 178 -25.17 13.22 22.66
C ASN A 178 -26.70 13.03 22.48
N ARG A 179 -27.10 12.00 21.73
CA ARG A 179 -28.52 11.71 21.50
C ARG A 179 -29.19 11.01 22.68
N THR A 180 -28.50 10.10 23.35
CA THR A 180 -29.09 9.23 24.39
C THR A 180 -28.85 9.70 25.80
N GLY A 181 -27.91 10.63 26.01
CA GLY A 181 -27.44 11.06 27.33
C GLY A 181 -26.63 9.99 28.08
N ARG A 182 -26.29 8.86 27.45
CA ARG A 182 -25.49 7.80 28.08
C ARG A 182 -24.01 8.04 27.85
N PRO A 183 -23.18 7.99 28.89
CA PRO A 183 -21.74 8.18 28.75
C PRO A 183 -21.08 7.01 28.06
N PHE A 184 -19.93 7.24 27.43
CA PHE A 184 -19.00 6.18 27.05
C PHE A 184 -17.61 6.51 27.58
N SER A 185 -16.78 5.51 27.79
CA SER A 185 -15.41 5.70 28.26
C SER A 185 -14.39 5.19 27.26
N ILE A 186 -13.20 5.77 27.29
CA ILE A 186 -12.03 5.26 26.59
C ILE A 186 -10.93 4.90 27.58
N LEU A 187 -10.18 3.85 27.27
CA LEU A 187 -8.93 3.50 27.91
C LEU A 187 -7.81 3.67 26.88
N LEU A 188 -6.85 4.52 27.18
CA LEU A 188 -5.60 4.62 26.43
C LEU A 188 -4.56 3.76 27.16
N LEU A 189 -3.94 2.83 26.42
CA LEU A 189 -2.97 1.89 26.95
C LEU A 189 -1.66 2.01 26.18
N ASP A 190 -0.54 1.79 26.90
CA ASP A 190 0.80 1.81 26.31
C ASP A 190 1.63 0.67 26.93
N VAL A 191 2.32 -0.09 26.08
CA VAL A 191 3.15 -1.22 26.50
C VAL A 191 4.37 -0.73 27.25
N ASP A 192 4.49 -1.10 28.51
CA ASP A 192 5.60 -0.65 29.35
C ASP A 192 6.93 -1.26 28.89
N GLY A 193 7.90 -0.39 28.62
CA GLY A 193 9.28 -0.82 28.37
C GLY A 193 9.48 -1.60 27.07
N LEU A 194 8.62 -1.45 26.06
CA LEU A 194 8.76 -2.13 24.77
C LEU A 194 10.13 -1.91 24.12
N LYS A 195 10.70 -0.71 24.26
CA LYS A 195 12.05 -0.42 23.78
C LYS A 195 13.08 -1.35 24.43
N LYS A 196 13.02 -1.55 25.76
CA LYS A 196 13.92 -2.46 26.47
C LYS A 196 13.75 -3.91 26.03
N ILE A 197 12.50 -4.35 25.78
CA ILE A 197 12.22 -5.67 25.21
C ILE A 197 12.86 -5.82 23.84
N ASN A 198 12.70 -4.83 22.95
CA ASN A 198 13.31 -4.81 21.63
C ASN A 198 14.84 -4.85 21.70
N ASP A 199 15.44 -4.03 22.57
CA ASP A 199 16.90 -3.93 22.70
C ASP A 199 17.51 -5.21 23.28
N THR A 200 16.78 -5.93 24.15
CA THR A 200 17.27 -7.14 24.83
C THR A 200 17.00 -8.43 24.06
N TYR A 201 15.78 -8.54 23.46
CA TYR A 201 15.30 -9.79 22.87
C TYR A 201 15.02 -9.69 21.35
N GLY A 202 15.22 -8.51 20.76
CA GLY A 202 15.00 -8.23 19.35
C GLY A 202 13.54 -7.89 18.99
N HIS A 203 13.36 -7.24 17.85
CA HIS A 203 12.06 -6.71 17.38
C HIS A 203 10.97 -7.77 17.19
N LEU A 204 11.33 -9.02 16.89
CA LEU A 204 10.35 -10.11 16.77
C LEU A 204 9.68 -10.43 18.12
N VAL A 205 10.45 -10.36 19.22
CA VAL A 205 9.92 -10.57 20.57
C VAL A 205 9.07 -9.38 20.99
N GLY A 206 9.49 -8.15 20.68
CA GLY A 206 8.65 -6.97 20.90
C GLY A 206 7.33 -6.99 20.12
N SER A 207 7.34 -7.45 18.89
CA SER A 207 6.11 -7.66 18.11
C SER A 207 5.19 -8.69 18.77
N ARG A 208 5.73 -9.78 19.31
CA ARG A 208 4.95 -10.76 20.11
C ARG A 208 4.36 -10.14 21.37
N ALA A 209 5.12 -9.30 22.08
CA ALA A 209 4.62 -8.57 23.25
C ALA A 209 3.41 -7.67 22.91
N ILE A 210 3.46 -6.98 21.76
CA ILE A 210 2.35 -6.19 21.23
C ILE A 210 1.12 -7.09 20.95
N CYS A 211 1.33 -8.25 20.31
CA CYS A 211 0.25 -9.20 20.00
C CYS A 211 -0.37 -9.77 21.28
N ARG A 212 0.44 -10.10 22.31
CA ARG A 212 -0.06 -10.58 23.62
C ARG A 212 -0.97 -9.57 24.29
N LEU A 213 -0.60 -8.27 24.29
CA LEU A 213 -1.50 -7.23 24.79
C LEU A 213 -2.79 -7.19 23.96
N ALA A 214 -2.68 -7.21 22.64
CA ALA A 214 -3.86 -7.20 21.75
C ALA A 214 -4.82 -8.37 22.02
N ASP A 215 -4.29 -9.57 22.24
CA ASP A 215 -5.09 -10.76 22.57
C ASP A 215 -5.71 -10.62 23.96
N THR A 216 -4.96 -10.10 24.94
CA THR A 216 -5.51 -9.78 26.27
C THR A 216 -6.68 -8.81 26.15
N LEU A 217 -6.55 -7.74 25.36
CA LEU A 217 -7.64 -6.79 25.13
C LEU A 217 -8.86 -7.48 24.52
N ARG A 218 -8.65 -8.24 23.43
CA ARG A 218 -9.72 -8.94 22.71
C ARG A 218 -10.51 -9.90 23.60
N MET A 219 -9.84 -10.62 24.50
CA MET A 219 -10.48 -11.57 25.39
C MET A 219 -11.21 -10.91 26.57
N ASN A 220 -10.89 -9.66 26.89
CA ASN A 220 -11.39 -8.95 28.07
C ASN A 220 -12.38 -7.82 27.76
N ILE A 221 -12.89 -7.74 26.54
CA ILE A 221 -13.89 -6.76 26.11
C ILE A 221 -15.19 -7.46 25.67
N ARG A 222 -16.29 -6.70 25.68
CA ARG A 222 -17.59 -7.16 25.18
C ARG A 222 -17.67 -7.04 23.65
N ALA A 223 -18.63 -7.70 23.03
CA ALA A 223 -18.85 -7.62 21.58
C ALA A 223 -19.19 -6.19 21.09
N VAL A 224 -19.73 -5.35 21.96
CA VAL A 224 -20.04 -3.93 21.66
C VAL A 224 -18.85 -2.98 21.86
N ASP A 225 -17.83 -3.43 22.59
CA ASP A 225 -16.63 -2.66 22.84
C ASP A 225 -15.70 -2.75 21.62
N THR A 226 -14.86 -1.75 21.43
CA THR A 226 -13.88 -1.75 20.34
C THR A 226 -12.48 -1.61 20.90
N ALA A 227 -11.60 -2.57 20.55
CA ALA A 227 -10.17 -2.48 20.77
C ALA A 227 -9.49 -2.05 19.49
N ALA A 228 -8.62 -1.06 19.57
CA ALA A 228 -7.88 -0.51 18.46
C ALA A 228 -6.40 -0.35 18.80
N ARG A 229 -5.53 -0.48 17.80
CA ARG A 229 -4.13 -0.06 17.89
C ARG A 229 -4.03 1.38 17.42
N TYR A 230 -3.64 2.28 18.32
CA TYR A 230 -3.56 3.71 18.09
C TYR A 230 -2.23 4.11 17.44
N GLY A 231 -1.13 3.50 17.90
CA GLY A 231 0.24 3.76 17.44
C GLY A 231 1.13 2.53 17.60
N GLY A 232 2.44 2.72 17.61
CA GLY A 232 3.44 1.63 17.71
C GLY A 232 3.17 0.65 18.85
N ASP A 233 3.14 1.14 20.07
CA ASP A 233 2.90 0.44 21.35
C ASP A 233 1.64 0.92 22.07
N GLU A 234 0.85 1.78 21.43
CA GLU A 234 -0.34 2.41 22.01
C GLU A 234 -1.62 1.74 21.50
N PHE A 235 -2.56 1.55 22.43
CA PHE A 235 -3.88 0.96 22.17
C PHE A 235 -4.98 1.82 22.77
N VAL A 236 -6.17 1.75 22.18
CA VAL A 236 -7.37 2.40 22.70
C VAL A 236 -8.49 1.38 22.79
N LEU A 237 -9.15 1.32 23.94
CA LEU A 237 -10.45 0.67 24.07
C LEU A 237 -11.54 1.72 24.09
N VAL A 238 -12.60 1.51 23.35
CA VAL A 238 -13.85 2.29 23.40
C VAL A 238 -14.90 1.42 24.05
N LEU A 239 -15.47 1.89 25.15
CA LEU A 239 -16.45 1.19 25.97
C LEU A 239 -17.79 1.92 25.93
N PRO A 240 -18.71 1.59 25.01
CA PRO A 240 -20.03 2.18 24.93
C PRO A 240 -20.84 2.01 26.23
N GLU A 241 -21.61 3.03 26.58
CA GLU A 241 -22.51 3.03 27.75
C GLU A 241 -21.79 2.66 29.08
N ALA A 242 -20.49 2.93 29.16
CA ALA A 242 -19.67 2.64 30.34
C ALA A 242 -19.32 3.93 31.06
N PRO A 243 -19.81 4.15 32.28
CA PRO A 243 -19.36 5.23 33.14
C PRO A 243 -17.94 4.96 33.65
N GLU A 244 -17.30 5.98 34.18
CA GLU A 244 -15.90 5.97 34.64
C GLU A 244 -15.55 4.80 35.57
N ASN A 245 -16.44 4.48 36.52
CA ASN A 245 -16.25 3.37 37.44
C ASN A 245 -16.19 2.01 36.75
N ASP A 246 -17.00 1.79 35.71
CA ASP A 246 -16.98 0.54 34.97
C ASP A 246 -15.76 0.43 34.04
N ALA A 247 -15.33 1.55 33.48
CA ALA A 247 -14.07 1.63 32.73
C ALA A 247 -12.86 1.28 33.62
N HIS A 248 -12.82 1.77 34.85
CA HIS A 248 -11.78 1.39 35.82
C HIS A 248 -11.80 -0.11 36.17
N LYS A 249 -12.98 -0.75 36.26
CA LYS A 249 -13.06 -2.20 36.47
C LYS A 249 -12.45 -2.97 35.28
N VAL A 250 -12.69 -2.50 34.04
CA VAL A 250 -12.07 -3.09 32.84
C VAL A 250 -10.55 -2.92 32.89
N ALA A 251 -10.06 -1.73 33.25
CA ALA A 251 -8.63 -1.47 33.38
C ALA A 251 -7.96 -2.39 34.41
N LEU A 252 -8.58 -2.56 35.59
CA LEU A 252 -8.08 -3.46 36.64
C LEU A 252 -8.05 -4.92 36.16
N ARG A 253 -9.09 -5.38 35.49
CA ARG A 253 -9.14 -6.74 34.95
C ARG A 253 -8.03 -6.99 33.93
N ILE A 254 -7.77 -6.05 33.02
CA ILE A 254 -6.68 -6.14 32.05
C ILE A 254 -5.33 -6.22 32.78
N HIS A 255 -5.11 -5.39 33.79
CA HIS A 255 -3.91 -5.45 34.60
C HIS A 255 -3.71 -6.78 35.32
N GLU A 256 -4.77 -7.37 35.87
CA GLU A 256 -4.70 -8.67 36.53
C GLU A 256 -4.34 -9.79 35.55
N VAL A 257 -4.97 -9.81 34.38
CA VAL A 257 -4.68 -10.83 33.34
C VAL A 257 -3.21 -10.72 32.93
N MET A 258 -2.72 -9.51 32.62
CA MET A 258 -1.32 -9.30 32.24
C MET A 258 -0.32 -9.66 33.35
N ARG A 259 -0.66 -9.38 34.60
CA ARG A 259 0.21 -9.73 35.73
C ARG A 259 0.30 -11.23 35.96
N ASN A 260 -0.74 -11.97 35.63
CA ASN A 260 -0.82 -13.43 35.79
C ASN A 260 -0.31 -14.18 34.56
N ASP A 261 0.08 -13.46 33.50
CA ASP A 261 0.72 -14.03 32.33
C ASP A 261 2.16 -14.44 32.66
N LEU A 262 2.45 -15.73 32.53
CA LEU A 262 3.75 -16.34 32.85
C LEU A 262 4.71 -16.40 31.66
N GLU A 263 4.31 -15.91 30.49
CA GLU A 263 5.19 -15.89 29.33
C GLU A 263 6.31 -14.85 29.45
N GLU A 264 7.52 -15.24 29.05
CA GLU A 264 8.68 -14.35 28.98
C GLU A 264 8.87 -13.73 27.58
N PRO A 265 9.27 -12.46 27.51
CA PRO A 265 9.42 -11.51 28.62
C PRO A 265 8.06 -11.09 29.19
N ALA A 266 8.03 -10.79 30.50
CA ALA A 266 6.82 -10.27 31.12
C ALA A 266 6.37 -8.96 30.44
N VAL A 267 5.11 -8.91 30.03
CA VAL A 267 4.49 -7.75 29.37
C VAL A 267 3.55 -7.06 30.34
N SER A 268 3.62 -5.74 30.41
CA SER A 268 2.67 -4.94 31.18
C SER A 268 2.31 -3.69 30.40
N ALA A 269 1.19 -3.08 30.75
CA ALA A 269 0.75 -1.84 30.13
C ALA A 269 0.36 -0.81 31.19
N SER A 270 0.64 0.45 30.93
CA SER A 270 0.07 1.57 31.66
C SER A 270 -1.27 1.94 31.04
N ILE A 271 -2.25 2.35 31.84
CA ILE A 271 -3.62 2.61 31.38
C ILE A 271 -4.09 3.97 31.91
N GLY A 272 -4.59 4.82 31.01
CA GLY A 272 -5.29 6.07 31.31
C GLY A 272 -6.75 5.98 30.90
N VAL A 273 -7.66 6.39 31.76
CA VAL A 273 -9.11 6.35 31.54
C VAL A 273 -9.64 7.77 31.33
N SER A 274 -10.54 7.95 30.39
CA SER A 274 -11.32 9.18 30.21
C SER A 274 -12.75 8.84 29.82
N THR A 275 -13.73 9.67 30.23
CA THR A 275 -15.14 9.41 30.03
C THR A 275 -15.80 10.60 29.37
N TYR A 276 -16.47 10.37 28.24
CA TYR A 276 -17.32 11.33 27.57
C TYR A 276 -18.74 11.30 28.18
N ARG A 277 -19.26 12.47 28.52
CA ARG A 277 -20.55 12.60 29.23
C ARG A 277 -21.67 13.27 28.40
N GLY A 278 -21.44 13.46 27.10
CA GLY A 278 -22.43 14.11 26.25
C GLY A 278 -22.45 15.65 26.38
N ASP A 279 -21.32 16.23 26.74
CA ASP A 279 -21.17 17.67 26.99
C ASP A 279 -20.66 18.47 25.77
N GLY A 280 -20.60 17.85 24.59
CA GLY A 280 -20.10 18.45 23.35
C GLY A 280 -18.57 18.58 23.29
N GLU A 281 -17.83 17.92 24.16
CA GLU A 281 -16.37 17.83 24.05
C GLU A 281 -15.94 17.25 22.72
N ARG A 282 -14.73 17.63 22.29
CA ARG A 282 -14.11 17.10 21.06
C ARG A 282 -13.33 15.83 21.35
N ILE A 283 -13.19 14.96 20.33
CA ILE A 283 -12.42 13.69 20.41
C ILE A 283 -11.01 13.96 20.91
N GLU A 284 -10.36 15.01 20.40
CA GLU A 284 -8.99 15.35 20.74
C GLU A 284 -8.85 15.65 22.26
N LYS A 285 -9.86 16.29 22.86
CA LYS A 285 -9.84 16.55 24.31
C LYS A 285 -10.01 15.27 25.09
N LEU A 286 -10.94 14.41 24.71
CA LEU A 286 -11.15 13.11 25.35
C LEU A 286 -9.88 12.26 25.34
N LEU A 287 -9.19 12.19 24.19
CA LEU A 287 -7.90 11.48 24.04
C LEU A 287 -6.79 12.14 24.86
N SER A 288 -6.72 13.49 24.87
CA SER A 288 -5.73 14.22 25.66
C SER A 288 -5.90 14.00 27.17
N ASP A 289 -7.14 13.89 27.66
CA ASP A 289 -7.38 13.64 29.07
C ASP A 289 -7.07 12.20 29.47
N ALA A 290 -7.31 11.21 28.57
CA ALA A 290 -6.84 9.85 28.73
C ALA A 290 -5.30 9.79 28.79
N ASP A 291 -4.60 10.52 27.91
CA ASP A 291 -3.13 10.59 27.87
C ASP A 291 -2.55 11.19 29.16
N LYS A 292 -3.12 12.29 29.66
CA LYS A 292 -2.71 12.86 30.97
C LYS A 292 -2.85 11.84 32.10
N ASN A 293 -3.93 11.07 32.12
CA ASN A 293 -4.16 10.05 33.13
C ASN A 293 -3.19 8.88 32.97
N LEU A 294 -2.88 8.47 31.75
CA LEU A 294 -1.85 7.48 31.43
C LEU A 294 -0.47 7.92 31.93
N TYR A 295 -0.09 9.16 31.65
CA TYR A 295 1.20 9.72 32.12
C TYR A 295 1.32 9.75 33.63
N ARG A 296 0.25 10.13 34.33
CA ARG A 296 0.21 10.07 35.81
C ARG A 296 0.42 8.65 36.34
N HIS A 297 -0.20 7.68 35.66
CA HIS A 297 -0.05 6.26 36.01
C HIS A 297 1.39 5.77 35.81
N LYS A 298 2.00 6.09 34.67
CA LYS A 298 3.41 5.80 34.36
C LYS A 298 4.35 6.40 35.40
N SER A 299 4.19 7.68 35.73
CA SER A 299 5.06 8.40 36.69
C SER A 299 5.00 7.81 38.11
N THR A 300 3.82 7.42 38.56
CA THR A 300 3.63 6.80 39.88
C THR A 300 4.29 5.43 39.96
N ARG A 301 4.23 4.66 38.87
CA ARG A 301 4.85 3.33 38.80
C ARG A 301 6.37 3.40 38.78
N HIS A 302 6.96 4.33 38.03
CA HIS A 302 8.41 4.56 38.02
C HIS A 302 8.94 4.93 39.39
N LYS A 303 8.24 5.79 40.14
CA LYS A 303 8.60 6.15 41.52
C LYS A 303 8.56 4.94 42.45
N ARG A 304 7.55 4.06 42.33
CA ARG A 304 7.45 2.83 43.12
C ARG A 304 8.53 1.80 42.80
N ALA A 305 8.90 1.68 41.49
CA ALA A 305 9.99 0.78 41.07
C ALA A 305 11.35 1.27 41.59
N ALA A 306 11.64 2.57 41.53
CA ALA A 306 12.85 3.18 42.05
C ALA A 306 12.96 3.02 43.57
N ALA A 307 11.86 3.17 44.33
CA ALA A 307 11.84 2.98 45.79
C ALA A 307 12.09 1.52 46.21
N LYS A 308 11.70 0.53 45.38
CA LYS A 308 11.97 -0.90 45.66
C LYS A 308 13.39 -1.34 45.31
N SER A 309 14.13 -0.61 44.48
CA SER A 309 15.52 -0.91 44.14
C SER A 309 16.53 -0.24 45.07
N SER A 310 16.07 0.65 45.98
CA SER A 310 16.89 1.40 46.91
C SER A 310 16.76 0.90 48.38
N GLY A 311 15.99 -0.12 48.62
CA GLY A 311 15.83 -0.79 49.92
C GLY A 311 16.12 -2.28 49.80
#